data_e03aa001bf7cf738e3593d611a84a07c
#
_entry.id   e03aa001bf7cf738e3593d611a84a07c
#
_cell.length_a   1.000
_cell.length_b   1.000
_cell.length_c   1.000
_cell.angle_alpha   90.00
_cell.angle_beta   90.00
_cell.angle_gamma   90.00
#
_symmetry.space_group_name_H-M   'P 1'
#
loop_
_entity.id
_entity.type
_entity.pdbx_description
1 polymer ?
#
loop_
_entity_poly.entity_id
_entity_poly.type
_entity_poly.pdbx_seq_one_letter_code
_entity_poly.pdbx_strand_id
1 'polypeptide(L)'
;MKFREYKGLDLVGVGNEVLDRWKKNHAFEKSLELREGAPEFIFFEGPPSANGMPGIHHVMARSIKDAVCRYKTQSGYKVNRRAGWDTHGLPVELGVEKMLGITKEDIGTKISVEEYNDACRKEVMKYTAEWVNMTERVGYWVDMDDPYITYDNRYIETLWYLLKKIYDKGLLYKGKSIQPYSPAAGTGLSTHELNQPGCYRDVKDTTAVAQFAVIRDEKSEFLFSEGVPAYILAWTTTPWTLPSNTALCVGPNIDYVRVLSFNPYTGQPALYVVAQALVNAHFNPKAADLKFEDYKPGDKLVPFKVLEGSMKGSELTGIRYEQLIPWFNPGEGAFKVIPGDYVTVEDGTGIVHIAPTFGADDAKVAKLAGVPGLQVVDRNGDLQAQVDLRGRFFRVEDLDPEYAAANMAPEYKDWAGRYVKNAYDSSLDADAPTLDVDICVMLKQQNKAFRIEKHTHNYPH
;
A
#
# COMPACT_ATOMS: atom_id res chain seq x y z
N MET A 1 -61.00 2.84 -23.15
CA MET A 1 -60.10 1.85 -22.50
C MET A 1 -60.42 1.87 -21.02
N LYS A 2 -60.81 0.74 -20.41
CA LYS A 2 -60.94 0.63 -18.96
C LYS A 2 -59.58 0.27 -18.40
N PHE A 3 -59.06 1.09 -17.51
CA PHE A 3 -57.84 0.75 -16.76
C PHE A 3 -58.16 -0.39 -15.78
N ARG A 4 -57.21 -1.29 -15.55
CA ARG A 4 -57.33 -2.37 -14.57
C ARG A 4 -57.34 -1.76 -13.16
N GLU A 5 -58.27 -2.18 -12.35
CA GLU A 5 -58.34 -1.80 -10.94
C GLU A 5 -57.59 -2.82 -10.10
N TYR A 6 -56.74 -2.32 -9.19
CA TYR A 6 -56.00 -3.14 -8.24
C TYR A 6 -56.61 -2.95 -6.84
N LYS A 7 -56.88 -4.06 -6.13
CA LYS A 7 -57.47 -4.02 -4.77
C LYS A 7 -56.50 -3.59 -3.68
N GLY A 8 -55.22 -3.44 -3.97
CA GLY A 8 -54.18 -3.05 -3.05
C GLY A 8 -52.82 -2.93 -3.78
N LEU A 9 -51.79 -2.52 -3.04
CA LEU A 9 -50.43 -2.37 -3.56
C LEU A 9 -49.68 -3.70 -3.47
N ASP A 10 -49.72 -4.50 -4.52
CA ASP A 10 -48.93 -5.71 -4.70
C ASP A 10 -47.78 -5.44 -5.69
N LEU A 11 -46.69 -4.88 -5.17
CA LEU A 11 -45.52 -4.54 -5.99
C LEU A 11 -44.84 -5.76 -6.60
N VAL A 12 -44.88 -6.90 -5.89
CA VAL A 12 -44.28 -8.16 -6.40
C VAL A 12 -45.06 -8.72 -7.55
N GLY A 13 -46.40 -8.84 -7.40
CA GLY A 13 -47.28 -9.32 -8.45
C GLY A 13 -47.26 -8.44 -9.69
N VAL A 14 -47.38 -7.12 -9.50
CA VAL A 14 -47.29 -6.15 -10.61
C VAL A 14 -45.92 -6.21 -11.31
N GLY A 15 -44.83 -6.32 -10.53
CA GLY A 15 -43.47 -6.46 -11.09
C GLY A 15 -43.37 -7.72 -12.00
N ASN A 16 -43.88 -8.87 -11.54
CA ASN A 16 -43.88 -10.10 -12.35
C ASN A 16 -44.68 -9.94 -13.62
N GLU A 17 -45.93 -9.41 -13.54
CA GLU A 17 -46.76 -9.16 -14.72
C GLU A 17 -46.08 -8.23 -15.74
N VAL A 18 -45.35 -7.22 -15.28
CA VAL A 18 -44.60 -6.32 -16.17
C VAL A 18 -43.42 -7.02 -16.83
N LEU A 19 -42.66 -7.82 -16.09
CA LEU A 19 -41.55 -8.62 -16.65
C LEU A 19 -42.03 -9.61 -17.71
N ASP A 20 -43.11 -10.34 -17.44
CA ASP A 20 -43.71 -11.27 -18.38
C ASP A 20 -44.17 -10.56 -19.66
N ARG A 21 -44.77 -9.38 -19.51
CA ARG A 21 -45.19 -8.55 -20.64
C ARG A 21 -44.00 -8.05 -21.46
N TRP A 22 -42.89 -7.62 -20.79
CA TRP A 22 -41.70 -7.18 -21.48
C TRP A 22 -41.04 -8.30 -22.27
N LYS A 23 -40.92 -9.50 -21.68
CA LYS A 23 -40.42 -10.71 -22.37
C LYS A 23 -41.27 -11.06 -23.56
N LYS A 24 -42.60 -11.20 -23.39
CA LYS A 24 -43.55 -11.57 -24.46
C LYS A 24 -43.52 -10.56 -25.62
N ASN A 25 -43.31 -9.31 -25.35
CA ASN A 25 -43.33 -8.26 -26.37
C ASN A 25 -41.94 -7.90 -26.89
N HIS A 26 -40.89 -8.56 -26.47
CA HIS A 26 -39.50 -8.23 -26.81
C HIS A 26 -39.19 -6.72 -26.61
N ALA A 27 -39.55 -6.20 -25.43
CA ALA A 27 -39.58 -4.75 -25.18
C ALA A 27 -38.22 -4.12 -25.27
N PHE A 28 -37.15 -4.80 -24.81
CA PHE A 28 -35.79 -4.33 -24.87
C PHE A 28 -35.28 -4.28 -26.32
N GLU A 29 -35.42 -5.36 -27.06
CA GLU A 29 -35.01 -5.50 -28.45
C GLU A 29 -35.70 -4.45 -29.33
N LYS A 30 -37.02 -4.30 -29.18
CA LYS A 30 -37.79 -3.26 -29.88
C LYS A 30 -37.31 -1.84 -29.53
N SER A 31 -36.83 -1.62 -28.31
CA SER A 31 -36.29 -0.32 -27.95
C SER A 31 -35.04 0.05 -28.74
N LEU A 32 -34.26 -0.92 -29.17
CA LEU A 32 -33.10 -0.77 -30.05
C LEU A 32 -33.50 -0.63 -31.51
N GLU A 33 -34.42 -1.51 -31.99
CA GLU A 33 -34.94 -1.48 -33.38
C GLU A 33 -35.59 -0.13 -33.74
N LEU A 34 -36.43 0.38 -32.85
CA LEU A 34 -37.11 1.67 -33.04
C LEU A 34 -36.18 2.88 -33.07
N ARG A 35 -34.91 2.70 -32.72
CA ARG A 35 -33.87 3.73 -32.70
C ARG A 35 -32.74 3.44 -33.70
N GLU A 36 -33.00 2.60 -34.67
CA GLU A 36 -32.04 2.38 -35.74
C GLU A 36 -31.78 3.69 -36.48
N GLY A 37 -30.50 4.07 -36.65
CA GLY A 37 -30.08 5.34 -37.23
C GLY A 37 -30.16 6.55 -36.30
N ALA A 38 -30.64 6.41 -35.05
CA ALA A 38 -30.58 7.47 -34.07
C ALA A 38 -29.13 7.68 -33.51
N PRO A 39 -28.85 8.84 -32.92
CA PRO A 39 -27.56 9.06 -32.26
C PRO A 39 -27.28 7.98 -31.20
N GLU A 40 -26.08 7.44 -31.18
CA GLU A 40 -25.68 6.44 -30.20
C GLU A 40 -25.31 7.08 -28.85
N PHE A 41 -25.75 6.46 -27.76
CA PHE A 41 -25.22 6.69 -26.43
C PHE A 41 -24.42 5.45 -26.02
N ILE A 42 -23.10 5.62 -25.97
CA ILE A 42 -22.17 4.53 -25.67
C ILE A 42 -22.20 4.25 -24.16
N PHE A 43 -22.51 3.02 -23.81
CA PHE A 43 -22.51 2.55 -22.43
C PHE A 43 -21.68 1.27 -22.28
N PHE A 44 -20.72 1.28 -21.37
CA PHE A 44 -19.91 0.12 -21.03
C PHE A 44 -20.33 -0.43 -19.67
N GLU A 45 -20.73 -1.70 -19.64
CA GLU A 45 -20.99 -2.41 -18.38
C GLU A 45 -19.68 -2.74 -17.67
N GLY A 46 -19.60 -2.46 -16.36
CA GLY A 46 -18.59 -3.01 -15.48
C GLY A 46 -18.98 -4.44 -15.11
N PRO A 47 -18.33 -5.48 -15.68
CA PRO A 47 -18.78 -6.84 -15.53
C PRO A 47 -18.53 -7.34 -14.10
N PRO A 48 -19.48 -8.05 -13.47
CA PRO A 48 -19.25 -8.69 -12.19
C PRO A 48 -18.48 -10.00 -12.35
N SER A 49 -17.79 -10.43 -11.29
CA SER A 49 -17.37 -11.83 -11.14
C SER A 49 -18.52 -12.66 -10.61
N ALA A 50 -18.77 -13.83 -11.21
CA ALA A 50 -19.85 -14.73 -10.80
C ALA A 50 -19.38 -15.85 -9.84
N ASN A 51 -18.27 -15.65 -9.14
CA ASN A 51 -17.76 -16.55 -8.10
C ASN A 51 -18.46 -16.40 -6.74
N GLY A 52 -19.32 -15.40 -6.59
CA GLY A 52 -20.13 -15.15 -5.39
C GLY A 52 -21.57 -14.78 -5.71
N MET A 53 -22.45 -14.93 -4.71
CA MET A 53 -23.86 -14.55 -4.82
C MET A 53 -24.01 -13.02 -4.95
N PRO A 54 -24.96 -12.53 -5.79
CA PRO A 54 -25.22 -11.10 -5.88
C PRO A 54 -25.82 -10.54 -4.58
N GLY A 55 -25.32 -9.38 -4.14
CA GLY A 55 -25.81 -8.69 -2.94
C GLY A 55 -26.64 -7.43 -3.29
N ILE A 56 -27.22 -6.80 -2.26
CA ILE A 56 -28.08 -5.62 -2.41
C ILE A 56 -27.38 -4.43 -3.08
N HIS A 57 -26.08 -4.26 -2.85
CA HIS A 57 -25.29 -3.20 -3.48
C HIS A 57 -25.21 -3.38 -5.01
N HIS A 58 -25.23 -4.64 -5.50
CA HIS A 58 -25.29 -4.91 -6.93
C HIS A 58 -26.65 -4.54 -7.53
N VAL A 59 -27.75 -4.73 -6.79
CA VAL A 59 -29.10 -4.29 -7.19
C VAL A 59 -29.12 -2.77 -7.35
N MET A 60 -28.59 -2.04 -6.38
CA MET A 60 -28.53 -0.58 -6.42
C MET A 60 -27.72 -0.08 -7.63
N ALA A 61 -26.53 -0.64 -7.85
CA ALA A 61 -25.69 -0.26 -8.99
C ALA A 61 -26.40 -0.51 -10.33
N ARG A 62 -27.04 -1.67 -10.50
CA ARG A 62 -27.81 -2.01 -11.72
C ARG A 62 -28.99 -1.08 -11.94
N SER A 63 -29.73 -0.75 -10.88
CA SER A 63 -30.87 0.17 -10.98
C SER A 63 -30.45 1.56 -11.44
N ILE A 64 -29.31 2.08 -10.95
CA ILE A 64 -28.77 3.38 -11.39
C ILE A 64 -28.36 3.33 -12.87
N LYS A 65 -27.61 2.28 -13.27
CA LYS A 65 -27.21 2.09 -14.66
C LYS A 65 -28.43 2.03 -15.61
N ASP A 66 -29.43 1.22 -15.25
CA ASP A 66 -30.64 1.08 -16.04
C ASP A 66 -31.42 2.39 -16.15
N ALA A 67 -31.54 3.14 -15.06
CA ALA A 67 -32.21 4.44 -15.07
C ALA A 67 -31.56 5.42 -16.07
N VAL A 68 -30.22 5.52 -16.09
CA VAL A 68 -29.49 6.37 -17.04
C VAL A 68 -29.70 5.89 -18.48
N CYS A 69 -29.57 4.60 -18.71
CA CYS A 69 -29.72 4.02 -20.03
C CYS A 69 -31.16 4.17 -20.56
N ARG A 70 -32.18 3.95 -19.71
CA ARG A 70 -33.60 4.17 -20.09
C ARG A 70 -33.88 5.64 -20.35
N TYR A 71 -33.38 6.54 -19.54
CA TYR A 71 -33.51 7.97 -19.78
C TYR A 71 -32.96 8.34 -21.16
N LYS A 72 -31.75 7.89 -21.50
CA LYS A 72 -31.17 8.14 -22.84
C LYS A 72 -31.98 7.49 -23.95
N THR A 73 -32.47 6.27 -23.75
CA THR A 73 -33.35 5.62 -24.71
C THR A 73 -34.62 6.42 -24.94
N GLN A 74 -35.27 6.91 -23.87
CA GLN A 74 -36.48 7.75 -23.98
C GLN A 74 -36.21 9.12 -24.59
N SER A 75 -34.97 9.65 -24.44
CA SER A 75 -34.50 10.89 -25.05
C SER A 75 -34.10 10.74 -26.54
N GLY A 76 -34.34 9.58 -27.13
CA GLY A 76 -34.17 9.33 -28.58
C GLY A 76 -32.79 8.74 -28.96
N TYR A 77 -31.95 8.34 -28.02
CA TYR A 77 -30.68 7.68 -28.33
C TYR A 77 -30.83 6.18 -28.50
N LYS A 78 -30.01 5.58 -29.37
CA LYS A 78 -29.79 4.14 -29.43
C LYS A 78 -28.77 3.78 -28.38
N VAL A 79 -29.14 2.94 -27.41
CA VAL A 79 -28.31 2.54 -26.27
C VAL A 79 -28.07 1.04 -26.30
N ASN A 80 -27.01 0.61 -26.97
CA ASN A 80 -26.56 -0.79 -26.95
C ASN A 80 -25.99 -1.10 -25.59
N ARG A 81 -26.45 -2.21 -24.97
CA ARG A 81 -26.05 -2.63 -23.61
C ARG A 81 -25.74 -4.10 -23.64
N ARG A 82 -24.49 -4.44 -23.54
CA ARG A 82 -24.03 -5.82 -23.55
C ARG A 82 -23.56 -6.21 -22.15
N ALA A 83 -24.00 -7.36 -21.66
CA ALA A 83 -23.53 -7.93 -20.42
C ALA A 83 -22.09 -8.44 -20.55
N GLY A 84 -21.45 -8.70 -19.42
CA GLY A 84 -20.13 -9.28 -19.37
C GLY A 84 -19.86 -9.98 -18.05
N TRP A 85 -18.81 -10.80 -18.03
CA TRP A 85 -18.31 -11.49 -16.86
C TRP A 85 -16.82 -11.21 -16.69
N ASP A 86 -16.46 -10.68 -15.52
CA ASP A 86 -15.07 -10.59 -15.08
C ASP A 86 -14.66 -11.94 -14.50
N THR A 87 -13.66 -12.56 -15.09
CA THR A 87 -13.28 -13.94 -14.79
C THR A 87 -11.86 -14.07 -14.27
N HIS A 88 -11.23 -12.97 -13.89
CA HIS A 88 -9.88 -12.92 -13.40
C HIS A 88 -9.84 -12.35 -11.98
N GLY A 89 -8.69 -12.51 -11.33
CA GLY A 89 -8.37 -11.83 -10.10
C GLY A 89 -8.25 -12.73 -8.87
N LEU A 90 -7.61 -12.18 -7.87
CA LEU A 90 -7.23 -12.82 -6.62
C LEU A 90 -8.39 -13.54 -5.89
N PRO A 91 -9.63 -13.00 -5.83
CA PRO A 91 -10.72 -13.71 -5.15
C PRO A 91 -11.06 -15.07 -5.76
N VAL A 92 -10.92 -15.21 -7.08
CA VAL A 92 -11.13 -16.50 -7.76
C VAL A 92 -9.99 -17.46 -7.44
N GLU A 93 -8.75 -17.00 -7.55
CA GLU A 93 -7.54 -17.77 -7.26
C GLU A 93 -7.56 -18.33 -5.83
N LEU A 94 -7.74 -17.46 -4.83
CA LEU A 94 -7.81 -17.87 -3.41
C LEU A 94 -8.96 -18.82 -3.11
N GLY A 95 -10.10 -18.63 -3.77
CA GLY A 95 -11.24 -19.55 -3.65
C GLY A 95 -10.90 -20.95 -4.15
N VAL A 96 -10.23 -21.06 -5.29
CA VAL A 96 -9.80 -22.33 -5.89
C VAL A 96 -8.67 -22.97 -5.08
N GLU A 97 -7.66 -22.23 -4.66
CA GLU A 97 -6.58 -22.72 -3.80
C GLU A 97 -7.14 -23.34 -2.51
N LYS A 98 -8.08 -22.64 -1.86
CA LYS A 98 -8.77 -23.14 -0.68
C LYS A 98 -9.59 -24.42 -0.95
N MET A 99 -10.32 -24.43 -2.08
CA MET A 99 -11.14 -25.59 -2.47
C MET A 99 -10.28 -26.83 -2.76
N LEU A 100 -9.13 -26.64 -3.40
CA LEU A 100 -8.20 -27.72 -3.76
C LEU A 100 -7.22 -28.09 -2.62
N GLY A 101 -7.14 -27.27 -1.55
CA GLY A 101 -6.20 -27.48 -0.45
C GLY A 101 -4.74 -27.29 -0.87
N ILE A 102 -4.48 -26.38 -1.79
CA ILE A 102 -3.15 -26.07 -2.34
C ILE A 102 -2.76 -24.62 -2.04
N THR A 103 -1.48 -24.33 -2.24
CA THR A 103 -0.92 -22.97 -2.26
C THR A 103 -0.49 -22.62 -3.68
N LYS A 104 -0.23 -21.34 -3.93
CA LYS A 104 0.26 -20.86 -5.21
C LYS A 104 1.56 -21.53 -5.67
N GLU A 105 2.41 -21.94 -4.72
CA GLU A 105 3.68 -22.66 -5.01
C GLU A 105 3.46 -24.10 -5.52
N ASP A 106 2.27 -24.65 -5.29
CA ASP A 106 1.92 -26.01 -5.73
C ASP A 106 1.49 -26.06 -7.20
N ILE A 107 1.20 -24.91 -7.81
CA ILE A 107 0.80 -24.80 -9.22
C ILE A 107 2.00 -25.06 -10.11
N GLY A 108 1.86 -26.01 -11.04
CA GLY A 108 2.93 -26.50 -11.89
C GLY A 108 3.80 -27.57 -11.25
N THR A 109 3.55 -27.94 -9.98
CA THR A 109 4.27 -29.01 -9.25
C THR A 109 3.34 -30.12 -8.77
N LYS A 110 2.38 -29.81 -7.90
CA LYS A 110 1.37 -30.75 -7.40
C LYS A 110 0.11 -30.83 -8.29
N ILE A 111 -0.21 -29.74 -8.95
CA ILE A 111 -1.31 -29.63 -9.91
C ILE A 111 -0.77 -28.96 -11.18
N SER A 112 -1.19 -29.41 -12.34
CA SER A 112 -0.81 -28.75 -13.60
C SER A 112 -1.46 -27.37 -13.71
N VAL A 113 -0.83 -26.47 -14.47
CA VAL A 113 -1.39 -25.15 -14.77
C VAL A 113 -2.74 -25.27 -15.50
N GLU A 114 -2.90 -26.29 -16.37
CA GLU A 114 -4.12 -26.54 -17.11
C GLU A 114 -5.28 -26.93 -16.18
N GLU A 115 -5.06 -27.90 -15.28
CA GLU A 115 -6.06 -28.33 -14.29
C GLU A 115 -6.45 -27.20 -13.34
N TYR A 116 -5.49 -26.39 -12.91
CA TYR A 116 -5.74 -25.21 -12.08
C TYR A 116 -6.60 -24.17 -12.82
N ASN A 117 -6.26 -23.85 -14.07
CA ASN A 117 -7.03 -22.91 -14.90
C ASN A 117 -8.45 -23.42 -15.16
N ASP A 118 -8.63 -24.73 -15.38
CA ASP A 118 -9.96 -25.30 -15.56
C ASP A 118 -10.79 -25.24 -14.28
N ALA A 119 -10.19 -25.43 -13.12
CA ALA A 119 -10.86 -25.24 -11.84
C ALA A 119 -11.27 -23.75 -11.65
N CYS A 120 -10.42 -22.79 -12.00
CA CYS A 120 -10.73 -21.35 -11.94
C CYS A 120 -11.89 -20.99 -12.89
N ARG A 121 -11.89 -21.50 -14.14
CA ARG A 121 -12.98 -21.27 -15.11
C ARG A 121 -14.32 -21.79 -14.62
N LYS A 122 -14.34 -22.94 -13.95
CA LYS A 122 -15.56 -23.51 -13.37
C LYS A 122 -16.06 -22.71 -12.17
N GLU A 123 -15.16 -22.36 -11.27
CA GLU A 123 -15.54 -21.66 -10.03
C GLU A 123 -16.02 -20.23 -10.31
N VAL A 124 -15.37 -19.50 -11.22
CA VAL A 124 -15.73 -18.11 -11.53
C VAL A 124 -17.11 -17.95 -12.17
N MET A 125 -17.64 -18.99 -12.82
CA MET A 125 -18.95 -18.97 -13.48
C MET A 125 -20.06 -19.64 -12.65
N LYS A 126 -19.78 -20.04 -11.44
CA LYS A 126 -20.64 -20.87 -10.57
C LYS A 126 -22.01 -20.28 -10.30
N TYR A 127 -22.11 -18.97 -10.08
CA TYR A 127 -23.35 -18.28 -9.72
C TYR A 127 -23.95 -17.46 -10.88
N THR A 128 -23.58 -17.78 -12.12
CA THR A 128 -24.05 -17.04 -13.30
C THR A 128 -25.61 -17.02 -13.39
N ALA A 129 -26.28 -18.13 -13.08
CA ALA A 129 -27.73 -18.20 -13.11
C ALA A 129 -28.41 -17.27 -12.11
N GLU A 130 -27.86 -17.15 -10.89
CA GLU A 130 -28.36 -16.25 -9.85
C GLU A 130 -28.16 -14.77 -10.24
N TRP A 131 -27.06 -14.45 -10.88
CA TRP A 131 -26.80 -13.11 -11.41
C TRP A 131 -27.74 -12.75 -12.56
N VAL A 132 -28.03 -13.69 -13.49
CA VAL A 132 -29.02 -13.50 -14.55
C VAL A 132 -30.41 -13.27 -13.96
N ASN A 133 -30.84 -14.16 -13.04
CA ASN A 133 -32.11 -14.03 -12.35
C ASN A 133 -32.29 -12.70 -11.63
N MET A 134 -31.27 -12.26 -10.91
CA MET A 134 -31.28 -10.96 -10.21
C MET A 134 -31.35 -9.79 -11.20
N THR A 135 -30.59 -9.82 -12.28
CA THR A 135 -30.59 -8.79 -13.33
C THR A 135 -31.95 -8.66 -13.99
N GLU A 136 -32.57 -9.76 -14.34
CA GLU A 136 -33.94 -9.80 -14.87
C GLU A 136 -34.95 -9.29 -13.84
N ARG A 137 -34.85 -9.75 -12.59
CA ARG A 137 -35.79 -9.43 -11.52
C ARG A 137 -35.82 -7.94 -11.18
N VAL A 138 -34.67 -7.24 -11.20
CA VAL A 138 -34.63 -5.79 -11.01
C VAL A 138 -35.07 -5.02 -12.28
N GLY A 139 -35.33 -5.70 -13.37
CA GLY A 139 -35.79 -5.12 -14.64
C GLY A 139 -34.67 -4.36 -15.39
N TYR A 140 -33.42 -4.71 -15.16
CA TYR A 140 -32.30 -4.12 -15.88
C TYR A 140 -32.24 -4.64 -17.31
N TRP A 141 -32.42 -3.75 -18.28
CA TRP A 141 -32.37 -4.09 -19.71
C TRP A 141 -30.93 -4.13 -20.18
N VAL A 142 -30.42 -5.32 -20.36
CA VAL A 142 -29.06 -5.60 -20.87
C VAL A 142 -29.08 -6.92 -21.63
N ASP A 143 -28.33 -6.98 -22.71
CA ASP A 143 -28.18 -8.20 -23.49
C ASP A 143 -27.35 -9.21 -22.72
N MET A 144 -28.01 -10.29 -22.28
CA MET A 144 -27.43 -11.41 -21.55
C MET A 144 -27.20 -12.63 -22.43
N ASP A 145 -27.63 -12.62 -23.69
CA ASP A 145 -27.56 -13.77 -24.60
C ASP A 145 -26.18 -13.90 -25.25
N ASP A 146 -25.49 -12.78 -25.49
CA ASP A 146 -24.11 -12.74 -25.99
C ASP A 146 -23.21 -11.89 -25.10
N PRO A 147 -22.98 -12.33 -23.85
CA PRO A 147 -22.12 -11.60 -22.94
C PRO A 147 -20.64 -11.72 -23.37
N TYR A 148 -19.84 -10.68 -23.13
CA TYR A 148 -18.41 -10.85 -23.24
C TYR A 148 -17.85 -11.51 -21.97
N ILE A 149 -16.87 -12.37 -22.12
CA ILE A 149 -16.24 -13.11 -21.02
C ILE A 149 -14.74 -12.82 -21.08
N THR A 150 -14.17 -12.32 -20.00
CA THR A 150 -12.78 -11.83 -20.06
C THR A 150 -11.73 -12.91 -20.28
N TYR A 151 -12.02 -14.19 -20.01
CA TYR A 151 -11.15 -15.32 -20.39
C TYR A 151 -11.39 -15.85 -21.82
N ASP A 152 -12.40 -15.36 -22.56
CA ASP A 152 -12.63 -15.76 -23.95
C ASP A 152 -11.46 -15.28 -24.83
N ASN A 153 -10.97 -16.14 -25.72
CA ASN A 153 -9.84 -15.82 -26.59
C ASN A 153 -10.11 -14.59 -27.46
N ARG A 154 -11.35 -14.37 -27.93
CA ARG A 154 -11.72 -13.17 -28.72
C ARG A 154 -11.51 -11.88 -27.92
N TYR A 155 -11.84 -11.92 -26.61
CA TYR A 155 -11.61 -10.79 -25.72
C TYR A 155 -10.10 -10.59 -25.50
N ILE A 156 -9.37 -11.66 -25.16
CA ILE A 156 -7.93 -11.61 -24.90
C ILE A 156 -7.15 -11.13 -26.14
N GLU A 157 -7.45 -11.65 -27.32
CA GLU A 157 -6.80 -11.22 -28.57
C GLU A 157 -7.04 -9.75 -28.88
N THR A 158 -8.27 -9.27 -28.66
CA THR A 158 -8.61 -7.85 -28.83
C THR A 158 -7.82 -6.98 -27.85
N LEU A 159 -7.73 -7.39 -26.58
CA LEU A 159 -6.95 -6.70 -25.56
C LEU A 159 -5.45 -6.65 -25.93
N TRP A 160 -4.89 -7.77 -26.37
CA TRP A 160 -3.50 -7.83 -26.80
C TRP A 160 -3.22 -6.94 -28.02
N TYR A 161 -4.15 -6.90 -28.96
CA TYR A 161 -4.04 -5.99 -30.10
C TYR A 161 -4.02 -4.52 -29.67
N LEU A 162 -4.83 -4.11 -28.70
CA LEU A 162 -4.82 -2.76 -28.16
C LEU A 162 -3.53 -2.47 -27.38
N LEU A 163 -3.06 -3.40 -26.56
CA LEU A 163 -1.78 -3.28 -25.84
C LEU A 163 -0.60 -3.16 -26.82
N LYS A 164 -0.61 -3.96 -27.91
CA LYS A 164 0.40 -3.83 -28.96
C LYS A 164 0.43 -2.43 -29.58
N LYS A 165 -0.73 -1.84 -29.84
CA LYS A 165 -0.81 -0.46 -30.36
C LYS A 165 -0.27 0.57 -29.37
N ILE A 166 -0.49 0.39 -28.07
CA ILE A 166 0.06 1.24 -27.01
C ILE A 166 1.58 1.09 -26.95
N TYR A 167 2.07 -0.15 -27.01
CA TYR A 167 3.50 -0.46 -27.06
C TYR A 167 4.19 0.20 -28.26
N ASP A 168 3.61 0.08 -29.45
CA ASP A 168 4.17 0.66 -30.70
C ASP A 168 4.25 2.19 -30.64
N LYS A 169 3.48 2.84 -29.78
CA LYS A 169 3.57 4.28 -29.48
C LYS A 169 4.60 4.62 -28.40
N GLY A 170 5.34 3.65 -27.86
CA GLY A 170 6.31 3.84 -26.78
C GLY A 170 5.70 4.16 -25.42
N LEU A 171 4.38 3.97 -25.25
CA LEU A 171 3.67 4.28 -24.00
C LEU A 171 3.60 3.13 -23.04
N LEU A 172 3.90 1.90 -23.47
CA LEU A 172 4.02 0.70 -22.63
C LEU A 172 5.51 0.32 -22.53
N TYR A 173 6.03 0.30 -21.32
CA TYR A 173 7.42 -0.03 -21.05
C TYR A 173 7.55 -0.87 -19.76
N LYS A 174 8.63 -1.63 -19.64
CA LYS A 174 8.93 -2.39 -18.42
C LYS A 174 9.58 -1.46 -17.40
N GLY A 175 9.00 -1.39 -16.19
CA GLY A 175 9.51 -0.56 -15.10
C GLY A 175 9.25 -1.22 -13.75
N LYS A 176 9.92 -0.68 -12.70
CA LYS A 176 9.66 -1.06 -11.30
C LYS A 176 8.76 -0.02 -10.67
N SER A 177 7.76 -0.46 -9.91
CA SER A 177 6.90 0.39 -9.09
C SER A 177 6.79 -0.19 -7.69
N ILE A 178 6.59 0.68 -6.70
CA ILE A 178 6.31 0.26 -5.34
C ILE A 178 4.80 0.12 -5.21
N GLN A 179 4.36 -1.05 -4.75
CA GLN A 179 2.95 -1.32 -4.46
C GLN A 179 2.85 -2.21 -3.22
N PRO A 180 1.72 -2.16 -2.48
CA PRO A 180 1.48 -3.09 -1.40
C PRO A 180 1.57 -4.54 -1.89
N TYR A 181 2.20 -5.39 -1.09
CA TYR A 181 2.37 -6.80 -1.40
C TYR A 181 1.94 -7.66 -0.20
N SER A 182 1.16 -8.69 -0.45
CA SER A 182 0.77 -9.66 0.56
C SER A 182 1.60 -10.94 0.43
N PRO A 183 2.52 -11.24 1.36
CA PRO A 183 3.25 -12.49 1.36
C PRO A 183 2.32 -13.70 1.53
N ALA A 184 1.21 -13.56 2.25
CA ALA A 184 0.24 -14.63 2.45
C ALA A 184 -0.52 -14.99 1.16
N ALA A 185 -0.88 -13.99 0.35
CA ALA A 185 -1.52 -14.19 -0.95
C ALA A 185 -0.52 -14.37 -2.10
N GLY A 186 0.77 -14.12 -1.86
CA GLY A 186 1.84 -14.24 -2.85
C GLY A 186 1.70 -13.27 -4.02
N THR A 187 1.07 -12.10 -3.82
CA THR A 187 0.79 -11.13 -4.90
C THR A 187 0.77 -9.69 -4.42
N GLY A 188 0.96 -8.76 -5.37
CA GLY A 188 0.70 -7.34 -5.15
C GLY A 188 -0.79 -7.06 -5.00
N LEU A 189 -1.13 -6.08 -4.16
CA LEU A 189 -2.50 -5.67 -3.88
C LEU A 189 -2.81 -4.34 -4.58
N SER A 190 -4.00 -4.28 -5.18
CA SER A 190 -4.54 -3.05 -5.76
C SER A 190 -5.16 -2.15 -4.69
N THR A 191 -5.35 -0.88 -5.01
CA THR A 191 -6.09 0.06 -4.16
C THR A 191 -7.52 -0.42 -3.87
N HIS A 192 -8.14 -1.12 -4.82
CA HIS A 192 -9.49 -1.67 -4.64
C HIS A 192 -9.51 -2.76 -3.57
N GLU A 193 -8.54 -3.67 -3.57
CA GLU A 193 -8.42 -4.74 -2.57
C GLU A 193 -8.15 -4.17 -1.19
N LEU A 194 -7.31 -3.15 -1.08
CA LEU A 194 -7.04 -2.46 0.19
C LEU A 194 -8.22 -1.63 0.72
N ASN A 195 -9.19 -1.27 -0.13
CA ASN A 195 -10.39 -0.51 0.27
C ASN A 195 -11.58 -1.41 0.62
N GLN A 196 -11.42 -2.73 0.66
CA GLN A 196 -12.51 -3.62 1.05
C GLN A 196 -12.88 -3.43 2.53
N PRO A 197 -14.18 -3.49 2.87
CA PRO A 197 -14.62 -3.41 4.26
C PRO A 197 -13.95 -4.47 5.15
N GLY A 198 -13.37 -4.03 6.28
CA GLY A 198 -12.69 -4.91 7.22
C GLY A 198 -11.25 -5.27 6.86
N CYS A 199 -10.70 -4.70 5.78
CA CYS A 199 -9.30 -4.86 5.40
C CYS A 199 -8.34 -4.25 6.45
N TYR A 200 -8.76 -3.18 7.14
CA TYR A 200 -7.94 -2.52 8.14
C TYR A 200 -8.36 -2.90 9.56
N ARG A 201 -7.37 -3.08 10.42
CA ARG A 201 -7.55 -3.36 11.85
C ARG A 201 -6.60 -2.52 12.68
N ASP A 202 -7.00 -2.20 13.91
CA ASP A 202 -6.12 -1.55 14.87
C ASP A 202 -5.08 -2.55 15.38
N VAL A 203 -3.81 -2.22 15.14
CA VAL A 203 -2.66 -3.02 15.56
C VAL A 203 -1.81 -2.20 16.51
N LYS A 204 -1.33 -2.82 17.59
CA LYS A 204 -0.44 -2.21 18.56
C LYS A 204 0.99 -2.64 18.26
N ASP A 205 1.70 -1.82 17.50
CA ASP A 205 3.08 -2.07 17.11
C ASP A 205 4.11 -1.33 18.01
N THR A 206 5.36 -1.81 17.98
CA THR A 206 6.49 -1.09 18.55
C THR A 206 6.97 -0.05 17.54
N THR A 207 7.09 1.19 17.99
CA THR A 207 7.54 2.31 17.17
C THR A 207 8.83 2.89 17.71
N ALA A 208 9.61 3.55 16.87
CA ALA A 208 10.86 4.16 17.24
C ALA A 208 10.96 5.61 16.76
N VAL A 209 11.44 6.49 17.63
CA VAL A 209 12.09 7.74 17.24
C VAL A 209 13.58 7.43 17.17
N ALA A 210 14.10 7.27 15.97
CA ALA A 210 15.52 7.04 15.72
C ALA A 210 16.27 8.39 15.67
N GLN A 211 17.53 8.38 16.10
CA GLN A 211 18.42 9.54 16.02
C GLN A 211 19.51 9.28 15.00
N PHE A 212 19.54 10.11 13.97
CA PHE A 212 20.48 10.02 12.85
C PHE A 212 21.64 10.99 13.09
N ALA A 213 22.84 10.47 13.24
CA ALA A 213 24.02 11.26 13.54
C ALA A 213 24.39 12.15 12.35
N VAL A 214 24.42 13.46 12.55
CA VAL A 214 24.79 14.43 11.51
C VAL A 214 26.29 14.36 11.25
N ILE A 215 26.68 14.31 9.99
CA ILE A 215 28.08 14.44 9.58
C ILE A 215 28.42 15.92 9.61
N ARG A 216 29.50 16.28 10.39
CA ARG A 216 29.97 17.64 10.50
C ARG A 216 30.70 18.05 9.22
N ASP A 217 30.16 19.05 8.54
CA ASP A 217 30.74 19.70 7.37
C ASP A 217 30.34 21.18 7.32
N GLU A 218 30.77 21.91 6.31
CA GLU A 218 30.48 23.34 6.15
C GLU A 218 28.98 23.65 6.24
N LYS A 219 28.14 22.78 5.71
CA LYS A 219 26.70 22.98 5.68
C LYS A 219 26.00 22.69 7.00
N SER A 220 26.54 21.81 7.82
CA SER A 220 26.00 21.36 9.10
C SER A 220 26.69 21.97 10.32
N GLU A 221 27.75 22.77 10.14
CA GLU A 221 28.58 23.31 11.20
C GLU A 221 27.78 24.03 12.31
N PHE A 222 26.71 24.73 11.94
CA PHE A 222 25.84 25.45 12.89
C PHE A 222 25.08 24.52 13.87
N LEU A 223 24.98 23.23 13.56
CA LEU A 223 24.38 22.22 14.45
C LEU A 223 25.35 21.77 15.55
N PHE A 224 26.63 22.17 15.48
CA PHE A 224 27.67 21.80 16.44
C PHE A 224 28.09 22.94 17.32
N SER A 225 27.34 24.05 17.37
CA SER A 225 27.66 25.27 18.15
C SER A 225 27.78 25.00 19.64
N GLU A 226 27.11 24.02 20.19
CA GLU A 226 27.16 23.65 21.62
C GLU A 226 28.27 22.67 21.97
N GLY A 227 29.10 22.26 21.00
CA GLY A 227 30.24 21.35 21.22
C GLY A 227 29.83 19.89 21.52
N VAL A 228 28.55 19.50 21.24
CA VAL A 228 28.01 18.15 21.44
C VAL A 228 27.65 17.54 20.08
N PRO A 229 27.49 16.19 20.00
CA PRO A 229 27.00 15.54 18.80
C PRO A 229 25.60 16.05 18.39
N ALA A 230 25.36 16.17 17.09
CA ALA A 230 24.08 16.60 16.55
C ALA A 230 23.34 15.43 15.87
N TYR A 231 22.05 15.32 16.11
CA TYR A 231 21.19 14.28 15.58
C TYR A 231 19.92 14.87 14.97
N ILE A 232 19.45 14.24 13.90
CA ILE A 232 18.13 14.49 13.34
C ILE A 232 17.20 13.37 13.83
N LEU A 233 16.03 13.73 14.39
CA LEU A 233 15.06 12.77 14.90
C LEU A 233 14.04 12.43 13.82
N ALA A 234 13.86 11.14 13.53
CA ALA A 234 12.77 10.67 12.68
C ALA A 234 12.02 9.52 13.35
N TRP A 235 10.68 9.57 13.24
CA TRP A 235 9.77 8.58 13.81
C TRP A 235 9.32 7.56 12.76
N THR A 236 9.16 6.31 13.17
CA THR A 236 8.59 5.25 12.32
C THR A 236 7.71 4.29 13.12
N THR A 237 6.64 3.84 12.49
CA THR A 237 5.78 2.73 12.97
C THR A 237 6.27 1.36 12.50
N THR A 238 7.26 1.32 11.61
CA THR A 238 7.82 0.11 11.01
C THR A 238 9.34 0.08 11.14
N PRO A 239 9.88 -0.16 12.36
CA PRO A 239 11.34 -0.20 12.58
C PRO A 239 12.10 -1.13 11.65
N TRP A 240 11.46 -2.20 11.16
CA TRP A 240 12.05 -3.14 10.21
C TRP A 240 12.43 -2.52 8.85
N THR A 241 11.92 -1.32 8.51
CA THR A 241 12.32 -0.60 7.29
C THR A 241 13.54 0.29 7.47
N LEU A 242 13.96 0.57 8.73
CA LEU A 242 15.12 1.42 9.03
C LEU A 242 16.45 0.94 8.41
N PRO A 243 16.72 -0.38 8.26
CA PRO A 243 17.92 -0.84 7.56
C PRO A 243 17.98 -0.39 6.09
N SER A 244 16.83 -0.11 5.48
CA SER A 244 16.72 0.37 4.10
C SER A 244 16.55 1.90 4.00
N ASN A 245 16.79 2.63 5.09
CA ASN A 245 16.84 4.09 5.05
C ASN A 245 17.94 4.59 4.13
N THR A 246 17.61 5.54 3.24
CA THR A 246 18.58 6.19 2.37
C THR A 246 18.48 7.72 2.34
N ALA A 247 17.42 8.30 2.93
CA ALA A 247 17.29 9.75 3.12
C ALA A 247 16.42 10.08 4.34
N LEU A 248 16.45 11.33 4.75
CA LEU A 248 15.50 11.95 5.66
C LEU A 248 14.74 13.04 4.92
N CYS A 249 13.41 13.08 5.02
CA CYS A 249 12.59 14.04 4.32
C CYS A 249 12.03 15.10 5.27
N VAL A 250 12.14 16.37 4.87
CA VAL A 250 11.64 17.54 5.61
C VAL A 250 10.64 18.32 4.77
N GLY A 251 9.64 18.92 5.42
CA GLY A 251 8.74 19.86 4.75
C GLY A 251 9.47 21.20 4.50
N PRO A 252 9.62 21.65 3.25
CA PRO A 252 10.44 22.83 2.93
C PRO A 252 10.05 24.10 3.70
N ASN A 253 8.75 24.24 3.97
CA ASN A 253 8.16 25.41 4.63
C ASN A 253 7.91 25.21 6.15
N ILE A 254 8.16 24.03 6.69
CA ILE A 254 8.02 23.74 8.12
C ILE A 254 9.19 24.37 8.88
N ASP A 255 8.89 24.88 10.07
CA ASP A 255 9.89 25.41 11.00
C ASP A 255 10.46 24.30 11.86
N TYR A 256 11.80 24.20 11.89
CA TYR A 256 12.56 23.26 12.70
C TYR A 256 13.41 24.02 13.70
N VAL A 257 13.64 23.40 14.84
CA VAL A 257 14.44 23.97 15.93
C VAL A 257 15.53 23.03 16.38
N ARG A 258 16.54 23.61 17.03
CA ARG A 258 17.63 22.91 17.69
C ARG A 258 17.31 22.78 19.17
N VAL A 259 17.32 21.55 19.67
CA VAL A 259 17.02 21.25 21.08
C VAL A 259 18.25 20.61 21.71
N LEU A 260 18.90 21.32 22.64
CA LEU A 260 19.95 20.76 23.46
C LEU A 260 19.31 19.91 24.57
N SER A 261 19.75 18.68 24.75
CA SER A 261 19.22 17.76 25.77
C SER A 261 20.18 16.58 25.97
N PHE A 262 19.70 15.53 26.62
CA PHE A 262 20.40 14.26 26.79
C PHE A 262 19.59 13.13 26.12
N ASN A 263 20.28 12.09 25.63
CA ASN A 263 19.59 10.88 25.21
C ASN A 263 18.98 10.21 26.46
N PRO A 264 17.64 9.92 26.43
CA PRO A 264 16.94 9.37 27.60
C PRO A 264 17.43 8.00 28.07
N TYR A 265 18.10 7.24 27.20
CA TYR A 265 18.59 5.89 27.51
C TYR A 265 20.04 5.87 27.99
N THR A 266 20.89 6.71 27.40
CA THR A 266 22.33 6.68 27.64
C THR A 266 22.81 7.84 28.50
N GLY A 267 22.01 8.90 28.66
CA GLY A 267 22.38 10.11 29.37
C GLY A 267 23.43 10.95 28.65
N GLN A 268 23.78 10.65 27.41
CA GLN A 268 24.76 11.44 26.65
C GLN A 268 24.14 12.76 26.18
N PRO A 269 24.87 13.89 26.35
CA PRO A 269 24.39 15.19 25.86
C PRO A 269 24.42 15.22 24.33
N ALA A 270 23.42 15.84 23.75
CA ALA A 270 23.29 15.95 22.29
C ALA A 270 22.40 17.13 21.88
N LEU A 271 22.58 17.59 20.66
CA LEU A 271 21.70 18.52 19.99
C LEU A 271 20.77 17.74 19.06
N TYR A 272 19.47 18.00 19.14
CA TYR A 272 18.44 17.36 18.34
C TYR A 272 17.75 18.35 17.42
N VAL A 273 17.51 17.94 16.18
CA VAL A 273 16.68 18.67 15.19
C VAL A 273 15.30 18.01 15.12
N VAL A 274 14.25 18.80 15.31
CA VAL A 274 12.84 18.38 15.29
C VAL A 274 11.97 19.55 14.83
N ALA A 275 10.78 19.28 14.29
CA ALA A 275 9.83 20.35 13.96
C ALA A 275 9.44 21.14 15.22
N GLN A 276 9.40 22.46 15.12
CA GLN A 276 9.11 23.35 16.25
C GLN A 276 7.76 23.03 16.92
N ALA A 277 6.73 22.71 16.10
CA ALA A 277 5.40 22.37 16.59
C ALA A 277 5.38 21.07 17.43
N LEU A 278 6.36 20.17 17.25
CA LEU A 278 6.41 18.86 17.88
C LEU A 278 7.42 18.75 19.04
N VAL A 279 8.07 19.84 19.43
CA VAL A 279 9.01 19.85 20.56
C VAL A 279 8.37 19.25 21.82
N ASN A 280 7.19 19.71 22.19
CA ASN A 280 6.49 19.25 23.41
C ASN A 280 6.00 17.80 23.36
N ALA A 281 5.92 17.20 22.18
CA ALA A 281 5.61 15.78 22.02
C ALA A 281 6.82 14.89 22.39
N HIS A 282 8.03 15.41 22.21
CA HIS A 282 9.26 14.64 22.43
C HIS A 282 10.03 15.07 23.69
N PHE A 283 9.93 16.32 24.08
CA PHE A 283 10.59 16.90 25.26
C PHE A 283 9.50 17.35 26.24
N ASN A 284 9.55 16.80 27.47
CA ASN A 284 8.53 17.08 28.47
C ASN A 284 8.60 18.54 28.95
N PRO A 285 7.54 19.37 28.76
CA PRO A 285 7.58 20.77 29.16
C PRO A 285 7.93 21.00 30.65
N LYS A 286 7.61 20.04 31.53
CA LYS A 286 7.96 20.10 32.95
C LYS A 286 9.46 20.04 33.22
N ALA A 287 10.24 19.67 32.22
CA ALA A 287 11.69 19.58 32.31
C ALA A 287 12.44 20.83 31.73
N ALA A 288 11.69 21.80 31.17
CA ALA A 288 12.26 22.98 30.52
C ALA A 288 13.10 23.86 31.47
N ASP A 289 12.69 23.95 32.74
CA ASP A 289 13.36 24.76 33.75
C ASP A 289 14.39 23.98 34.58
N LEU A 290 14.60 22.70 34.30
CA LEU A 290 15.57 21.89 35.01
C LEU A 290 17.00 22.24 34.58
N LYS A 291 17.90 22.27 35.56
CA LYS A 291 19.32 22.52 35.30
C LYS A 291 19.99 21.28 34.72
N PHE A 292 20.80 21.47 33.69
CA PHE A 292 21.57 20.40 33.05
C PHE A 292 22.57 19.73 34.01
N GLU A 293 23.13 20.53 34.95
CA GLU A 293 24.11 20.08 35.93
C GLU A 293 23.53 19.09 36.95
N ASP A 294 22.23 19.16 37.21
CA ASP A 294 21.54 18.32 38.19
C ASP A 294 21.04 16.97 37.58
N TYR A 295 21.08 16.82 36.24
CA TYR A 295 20.61 15.64 35.56
C TYR A 295 21.50 14.41 35.78
N LYS A 296 20.88 13.30 36.08
CA LYS A 296 21.54 11.98 36.17
C LYS A 296 20.91 10.99 35.19
N PRO A 297 21.74 10.18 34.51
CA PRO A 297 21.20 9.11 33.66
C PRO A 297 20.20 8.22 34.42
N GLY A 298 18.98 8.07 33.84
CA GLY A 298 17.89 7.33 34.48
C GLY A 298 16.82 8.21 35.14
N ASP A 299 17.02 9.51 35.26
CA ASP A 299 15.99 10.43 35.73
C ASP A 299 14.78 10.43 34.77
N LYS A 300 13.56 10.48 35.35
CA LYS A 300 12.31 10.45 34.55
C LYS A 300 12.10 11.73 33.72
N LEU A 301 12.63 12.85 34.17
CA LEU A 301 12.57 14.13 33.49
C LEU A 301 13.97 14.50 32.98
N VAL A 302 14.08 14.60 31.67
CA VAL A 302 15.34 14.96 31.00
C VAL A 302 15.29 16.44 30.67
N PRO A 303 16.23 17.28 31.21
CA PRO A 303 16.26 18.70 30.92
C PRO A 303 16.52 18.94 29.43
N PHE A 304 15.91 19.99 28.91
CA PHE A 304 16.14 20.41 27.54
C PHE A 304 16.08 21.93 27.41
N LYS A 305 16.72 22.44 26.37
CA LYS A 305 16.71 23.85 26.01
C LYS A 305 16.50 23.98 24.49
N VAL A 306 15.46 24.68 24.08
CA VAL A 306 15.32 25.08 22.69
C VAL A 306 16.27 26.24 22.44
N LEU A 307 17.17 26.10 21.49
CA LEU A 307 18.12 27.16 21.14
C LEU A 307 17.41 28.23 20.28
N GLU A 308 17.94 29.45 20.36
CA GLU A 308 17.42 30.58 19.60
C GLU A 308 17.50 30.35 18.08
N GLY A 309 16.51 30.84 17.37
CA GLY A 309 16.37 30.75 15.93
C GLY A 309 15.72 29.45 15.49
N SER A 310 14.77 29.56 14.53
CA SER A 310 14.20 28.44 13.77
C SER A 310 14.80 28.40 12.37
N MET A 311 14.74 27.25 11.73
CA MET A 311 15.20 27.00 10.37
C MET A 311 14.05 26.47 9.55
N LYS A 312 13.92 26.91 8.32
CA LYS A 312 13.01 26.25 7.36
C LYS A 312 13.61 24.91 6.93
N GLY A 313 12.73 23.93 6.64
CA GLY A 313 13.21 22.65 6.12
C GLY A 313 14.06 22.77 4.87
N SER A 314 13.81 23.79 4.03
CA SER A 314 14.66 24.11 2.87
C SER A 314 16.13 24.37 3.25
N GLU A 315 16.41 24.93 4.43
CA GLU A 315 17.76 25.20 4.93
C GLU A 315 18.47 23.92 5.41
N LEU A 316 17.70 22.91 5.84
CA LEU A 316 18.22 21.60 6.24
C LEU A 316 18.53 20.69 5.04
N THR A 317 17.96 20.98 3.86
CA THR A 317 18.13 20.16 2.66
C THR A 317 19.60 20.02 2.28
N GLY A 318 20.05 18.76 2.09
CA GLY A 318 21.42 18.40 1.72
C GLY A 318 22.38 18.22 2.89
N ILE A 319 21.97 18.43 4.15
CA ILE A 319 22.72 18.01 5.32
C ILE A 319 22.91 16.50 5.26
N ARG A 320 24.13 16.02 5.50
CA ARG A 320 24.47 14.60 5.47
C ARG A 320 24.46 14.01 6.87
N TYR A 321 24.15 12.71 6.94
CA TYR A 321 24.13 11.96 8.18
C TYR A 321 24.74 10.56 7.99
N GLU A 322 25.15 9.92 9.08
CA GLU A 322 25.68 8.56 9.07
C GLU A 322 24.57 7.53 8.85
N GLN A 323 24.84 6.48 8.09
CA GLN A 323 23.89 5.37 7.92
C GLN A 323 23.51 4.79 9.28
N LEU A 324 22.19 4.71 9.56
CA LEU A 324 21.69 4.27 10.85
C LEU A 324 22.03 2.78 11.11
N ILE A 325 21.75 1.92 10.15
CA ILE A 325 21.98 0.47 10.20
C ILE A 325 22.77 0.05 8.95
N PRO A 326 24.11 -0.03 9.03
CA PRO A 326 24.96 -0.21 7.85
C PRO A 326 25.10 -1.69 7.44
N TRP A 327 23.98 -2.37 7.21
CA TRP A 327 24.02 -3.78 6.77
C TRP A 327 24.40 -3.94 5.30
N PHE A 328 23.97 -2.99 4.44
CA PHE A 328 24.27 -2.96 3.02
C PHE A 328 24.55 -1.52 2.59
N ASN A 329 25.33 -1.36 1.53
CA ASN A 329 25.62 -0.07 0.94
C ASN A 329 24.64 0.23 -0.21
N PRO A 330 23.82 1.30 -0.14
CA PRO A 330 22.88 1.66 -1.21
C PRO A 330 23.55 2.37 -2.40
N GLY A 331 24.83 2.70 -2.30
CA GLY A 331 25.55 3.45 -3.31
C GLY A 331 25.63 4.96 -3.05
N GLU A 332 26.17 5.68 -4.03
CA GLU A 332 26.38 7.13 -3.93
C GLU A 332 25.06 7.92 -3.91
N GLY A 333 25.07 9.06 -3.24
CA GLY A 333 23.92 9.99 -3.16
C GLY A 333 22.94 9.71 -2.02
N ALA A 334 23.12 8.64 -1.26
CA ALA A 334 22.32 8.34 -0.07
C ALA A 334 22.72 9.20 1.16
N PHE A 335 21.95 9.06 2.24
CA PHE A 335 22.19 9.61 3.58
C PHE A 335 22.28 11.13 3.63
N LYS A 336 21.32 11.79 3.02
CA LYS A 336 21.15 13.24 3.05
C LYS A 336 19.70 13.63 3.34
N VAL A 337 19.49 14.83 3.85
CA VAL A 337 18.17 15.45 4.03
C VAL A 337 17.65 15.92 2.67
N ILE A 338 16.41 15.58 2.34
CA ILE A 338 15.72 15.95 1.09
C ILE A 338 14.39 16.66 1.37
N PRO A 339 13.88 17.51 0.47
CA PRO A 339 12.58 18.15 0.64
C PRO A 339 11.44 17.22 0.20
N GLY A 340 10.26 17.36 0.83
CA GLY A 340 9.02 16.70 0.41
C GLY A 340 7.78 17.40 0.94
N ASP A 341 6.81 17.64 0.05
CA ASP A 341 5.60 18.42 0.36
C ASP A 341 4.56 17.67 1.21
N TYR A 342 4.72 16.36 1.37
CA TYR A 342 3.80 15.51 2.14
C TYR A 342 4.13 15.41 3.63
N VAL A 343 5.25 15.99 4.07
CA VAL A 343 5.64 16.01 5.49
C VAL A 343 4.68 16.90 6.28
N THR A 344 4.15 16.37 7.38
CA THR A 344 3.21 17.08 8.27
C THR A 344 3.82 17.26 9.67
N VAL A 345 3.13 18.03 10.51
CA VAL A 345 3.43 18.22 11.92
C VAL A 345 2.27 17.79 12.83
N GLU A 346 1.43 16.88 12.33
CA GLU A 346 0.30 16.34 13.09
C GLU A 346 0.75 15.26 14.06
N ASP A 347 1.77 14.47 13.65
CA ASP A 347 2.39 13.42 14.46
C ASP A 347 3.89 13.27 14.13
N GLY A 348 4.53 12.31 14.79
CA GLY A 348 5.96 12.02 14.58
C GLY A 348 6.88 13.16 15.03
N THR A 349 7.92 13.42 14.26
CA THR A 349 8.96 14.44 14.53
C THR A 349 8.94 15.61 13.54
N GLY A 350 8.04 15.55 12.53
CA GLY A 350 8.06 16.45 11.37
C GLY A 350 9.21 16.15 10.40
N ILE A 351 9.89 15.03 10.58
CA ILE A 351 10.95 14.53 9.70
C ILE A 351 10.67 13.04 9.43
N VAL A 352 10.57 12.68 8.15
CA VAL A 352 10.22 11.33 7.73
C VAL A 352 11.47 10.59 7.29
N HIS A 353 11.66 9.36 7.81
CA HIS A 353 12.69 8.48 7.28
C HIS A 353 12.25 7.91 5.93
N ILE A 354 13.17 7.85 4.96
CA ILE A 354 12.87 7.45 3.58
C ILE A 354 13.50 6.10 3.28
N ALA A 355 12.64 5.13 2.95
CA ALA A 355 13.01 3.80 2.47
C ALA A 355 12.38 3.54 1.09
N PRO A 356 13.02 3.96 -0.01
CA PRO A 356 12.42 4.00 -1.36
C PRO A 356 11.99 2.64 -1.91
N THR A 357 12.48 1.55 -1.35
CA THR A 357 12.12 0.18 -1.75
C THR A 357 10.85 -0.33 -1.07
N PHE A 358 10.29 0.41 -0.09
CA PHE A 358 9.10 0.03 0.67
C PHE A 358 7.97 1.06 0.65
N GLY A 359 8.27 2.36 0.49
CA GLY A 359 7.29 3.43 0.43
C GLY A 359 7.13 4.00 -0.99
N ALA A 360 5.88 4.13 -1.48
CA ALA A 360 5.62 4.72 -2.78
C ALA A 360 5.95 6.22 -2.83
N ASP A 361 5.59 6.97 -1.78
CA ASP A 361 5.94 8.38 -1.64
C ASP A 361 7.43 8.55 -1.43
N ASP A 362 8.06 7.66 -0.65
CA ASP A 362 9.51 7.61 -0.45
C ASP A 362 10.25 7.44 -1.77
N ALA A 363 9.80 6.48 -2.61
CA ALA A 363 10.39 6.23 -3.93
C ALA A 363 10.28 7.46 -4.84
N LYS A 364 9.14 8.17 -4.78
CA LYS A 364 8.90 9.37 -5.57
C LYS A 364 9.83 10.52 -5.18
N VAL A 365 9.91 10.85 -3.88
CA VAL A 365 10.76 11.97 -3.42
C VAL A 365 12.24 11.64 -3.54
N ALA A 366 12.65 10.40 -3.28
CA ALA A 366 14.01 9.94 -3.46
C ALA A 366 14.47 10.07 -4.93
N LYS A 367 13.62 9.64 -5.87
CA LYS A 367 13.87 9.78 -7.32
C LYS A 367 14.07 11.24 -7.72
N LEU A 368 13.21 12.15 -7.24
CA LEU A 368 13.32 13.58 -7.53
C LEU A 368 14.61 14.19 -6.98
N ALA A 369 15.06 13.70 -5.81
CA ALA A 369 16.28 14.18 -5.15
C ALA A 369 17.57 13.43 -5.60
N GLY A 370 17.47 12.48 -6.53
CA GLY A 370 18.61 11.67 -6.97
C GLY A 370 19.18 10.81 -5.84
N VAL A 371 18.32 10.26 -4.96
CA VAL A 371 18.70 9.35 -3.88
C VAL A 371 18.38 7.92 -4.30
N PRO A 372 19.35 6.98 -4.21
CA PRO A 372 19.10 5.58 -4.51
C PRO A 372 18.24 4.91 -3.44
N GLY A 373 17.41 3.93 -3.83
CA GLY A 373 16.83 2.98 -2.89
C GLY A 373 17.84 1.86 -2.56
N LEU A 374 17.85 1.41 -1.30
CA LEU A 374 18.65 0.26 -0.94
C LEU A 374 18.07 -1.01 -1.56
N GLN A 375 18.86 -1.68 -2.40
CA GLN A 375 18.53 -2.94 -3.04
C GLN A 375 19.65 -3.94 -2.82
N VAL A 376 19.29 -5.22 -2.77
CA VAL A 376 20.22 -6.35 -2.76
C VAL A 376 20.18 -7.05 -4.11
N VAL A 377 21.22 -7.83 -4.43
CA VAL A 377 21.28 -8.65 -5.64
C VAL A 377 21.05 -10.11 -5.26
N ASP A 378 20.05 -10.72 -5.86
CA ASP A 378 19.77 -12.14 -5.68
C ASP A 378 20.69 -13.04 -6.54
N ARG A 379 20.59 -14.37 -6.36
CA ARG A 379 21.42 -15.35 -7.11
C ARG A 379 21.23 -15.33 -8.64
N ASN A 380 20.15 -14.74 -9.11
CA ASN A 380 19.90 -14.60 -10.55
C ASN A 380 20.50 -13.30 -11.12
N GLY A 381 21.10 -12.47 -10.27
CA GLY A 381 21.59 -11.15 -10.64
C GLY A 381 20.52 -10.07 -10.67
N ASP A 382 19.32 -10.35 -10.18
CA ASP A 382 18.23 -9.39 -10.14
C ASP A 382 18.29 -8.51 -8.89
N LEU A 383 18.00 -7.22 -9.08
CA LEU A 383 17.86 -6.26 -7.96
C LEU A 383 16.54 -6.49 -7.23
N GLN A 384 16.61 -6.69 -5.92
CA GLN A 384 15.50 -6.94 -5.03
C GLN A 384 15.45 -5.92 -3.87
N ALA A 385 14.29 -5.75 -3.22
CA ALA A 385 14.22 -5.13 -1.91
C ALA A 385 14.96 -6.01 -0.89
N GLN A 386 15.36 -5.43 0.26
CA GLN A 386 16.05 -6.18 1.32
C GLN A 386 15.16 -7.26 1.98
N VAL A 387 13.85 -7.19 1.77
CA VAL A 387 12.85 -8.18 2.22
C VAL A 387 12.35 -8.96 1.01
N ASP A 388 12.35 -10.29 1.11
CA ASP A 388 11.91 -11.20 0.05
C ASP A 388 10.36 -11.23 -0.08
N LEU A 389 9.85 -11.88 -1.12
CA LEU A 389 8.41 -12.01 -1.38
C LEU A 389 7.66 -12.86 -0.33
N ARG A 390 8.39 -13.52 0.59
CA ARG A 390 7.81 -14.23 1.74
C ARG A 390 7.73 -13.34 2.99
N GLY A 391 8.17 -12.09 2.91
CA GLY A 391 8.19 -11.17 4.04
C GLY A 391 9.36 -11.38 5.00
N ARG A 392 10.50 -11.91 4.53
CA ARG A 392 11.72 -12.13 5.32
C ARG A 392 12.86 -11.27 4.81
N PHE A 393 13.74 -10.85 5.69
CA PHE A 393 15.04 -10.38 5.26
C PHE A 393 15.73 -11.46 4.41
N PHE A 394 16.34 -11.06 3.28
CA PHE A 394 17.00 -11.99 2.39
C PHE A 394 17.96 -12.87 3.16
N ARG A 395 17.90 -14.20 2.91
CA ARG A 395 18.88 -15.13 3.47
C ARG A 395 20.20 -14.96 2.73
N VAL A 396 21.30 -15.13 3.46
CA VAL A 396 22.64 -14.97 2.88
C VAL A 396 22.85 -15.91 1.69
N GLU A 397 22.31 -17.13 1.78
CA GLU A 397 22.39 -18.12 0.71
C GLU A 397 21.54 -17.79 -0.54
N ASP A 398 20.61 -16.86 -0.46
CA ASP A 398 19.77 -16.42 -1.58
C ASP A 398 20.35 -15.18 -2.29
N LEU A 399 21.39 -14.56 -1.71
CA LEU A 399 22.12 -13.45 -2.31
C LEU A 399 23.16 -13.93 -3.34
N ASP A 400 23.46 -13.06 -4.31
CA ASP A 400 24.62 -13.24 -5.16
C ASP A 400 25.89 -13.24 -4.31
N PRO A 401 26.78 -14.26 -4.43
CA PRO A 401 27.94 -14.40 -3.56
C PRO A 401 28.96 -13.25 -3.69
N GLU A 402 29.18 -12.71 -4.89
CA GLU A 402 30.12 -11.62 -5.13
C GLU A 402 29.58 -10.31 -4.58
N TYR A 403 28.27 -10.06 -4.79
CA TYR A 403 27.58 -8.92 -4.19
C TYR A 403 27.63 -8.98 -2.66
N ALA A 404 27.29 -10.12 -2.06
CA ALA A 404 27.28 -10.29 -0.61
C ALA A 404 28.68 -10.07 -0.02
N ALA A 405 29.72 -10.61 -0.65
CA ALA A 405 31.11 -10.43 -0.19
C ALA A 405 31.58 -8.96 -0.23
N ALA A 406 31.09 -8.19 -1.21
CA ALA A 406 31.49 -6.80 -1.39
C ALA A 406 30.62 -5.78 -0.60
N ASN A 407 29.35 -6.10 -0.31
CA ASN A 407 28.37 -5.10 0.14
C ASN A 407 27.68 -5.43 1.47
N MET A 408 27.74 -6.66 1.95
CA MET A 408 27.04 -7.10 3.16
C MET A 408 27.95 -6.99 4.39
N ALA A 409 27.48 -6.29 5.43
CA ALA A 409 28.14 -6.28 6.73
C ALA A 409 27.97 -7.65 7.44
N PRO A 410 29.00 -8.11 8.20
CA PRO A 410 28.95 -9.39 8.91
C PRO A 410 27.75 -9.53 9.87
N GLU A 411 27.33 -8.44 10.50
CA GLU A 411 26.23 -8.37 11.47
C GLU A 411 24.87 -8.70 10.86
N TYR A 412 24.72 -8.55 9.55
CA TYR A 412 23.49 -8.91 8.86
C TYR A 412 23.14 -10.40 8.98
N LYS A 413 24.12 -11.28 9.18
CA LYS A 413 23.90 -12.72 9.32
C LYS A 413 22.95 -13.10 10.45
N ASP A 414 22.92 -12.32 11.54
CA ASP A 414 22.03 -12.54 12.67
C ASP A 414 20.57 -12.17 12.38
N TRP A 415 20.34 -11.44 11.29
CA TRP A 415 19.04 -10.93 10.87
C TRP A 415 18.50 -11.61 9.61
N ALA A 416 19.37 -12.23 8.82
CA ALA A 416 19.03 -12.90 7.58
C ALA A 416 17.99 -14.01 7.79
N GLY A 417 16.98 -14.07 6.91
CA GLY A 417 15.91 -15.07 6.95
C GLY A 417 14.82 -14.85 8.00
N ARG A 418 14.93 -13.81 8.85
CA ARG A 418 13.89 -13.49 9.84
C ARG A 418 12.70 -12.80 9.20
N TYR A 419 11.49 -13.16 9.63
CA TYR A 419 10.26 -12.51 9.17
C TYR A 419 10.10 -11.12 9.76
N VAL A 420 9.70 -10.15 8.93
CA VAL A 420 9.47 -8.76 9.37
C VAL A 420 8.20 -8.60 10.20
N LYS A 421 7.24 -9.52 10.04
CA LYS A 421 6.03 -9.60 10.88
C LYS A 421 5.80 -11.06 11.31
N ASN A 422 5.38 -11.27 12.56
CA ASN A 422 5.13 -12.59 13.12
C ASN A 422 4.01 -13.35 12.39
N ALA A 423 3.04 -12.64 11.83
CA ALA A 423 1.94 -13.23 11.07
C ALA A 423 2.40 -14.10 9.88
N TYR A 424 3.63 -13.94 9.44
CA TYR A 424 4.21 -14.73 8.34
C TYR A 424 5.00 -15.96 8.82
N ASP A 425 5.16 -16.12 10.13
CA ASP A 425 5.85 -17.27 10.73
C ASP A 425 4.87 -18.05 11.62
N SER A 426 4.35 -19.15 11.09
CA SER A 426 3.39 -20.01 11.80
C SER A 426 3.97 -20.76 13.01
N SER A 427 5.29 -20.71 13.20
CA SER A 427 5.95 -21.31 14.37
C SER A 427 5.96 -20.39 15.59
N LEU A 428 5.59 -19.11 15.44
CA LEU A 428 5.59 -18.12 16.51
C LEU A 428 4.19 -17.95 17.12
N ASP A 429 4.16 -17.80 18.43
CA ASP A 429 2.95 -17.42 19.16
C ASP A 429 2.59 -15.94 18.89
N ALA A 430 1.31 -15.61 19.05
CA ALA A 430 0.82 -14.25 18.83
C ALA A 430 1.50 -13.19 19.71
N ASP A 431 1.97 -13.58 20.90
CA ASP A 431 2.64 -12.71 21.87
C ASP A 431 4.17 -12.70 21.72
N ALA A 432 4.74 -13.45 20.77
CA ALA A 432 6.17 -13.45 20.53
C ALA A 432 6.65 -12.05 20.13
N PRO A 433 7.84 -11.60 20.60
CA PRO A 433 8.41 -10.32 20.19
C PRO A 433 8.57 -10.24 18.68
N THR A 434 8.10 -9.16 18.08
CA THR A 434 8.28 -8.91 16.65
C THR A 434 9.72 -8.48 16.35
N LEU A 435 10.15 -8.61 15.11
CA LEU A 435 11.46 -8.11 14.66
C LEU A 435 11.64 -6.61 14.96
N ASP A 436 10.56 -5.83 14.93
CA ASP A 436 10.58 -4.42 15.30
C ASP A 436 11.09 -4.19 16.73
N VAL A 437 10.73 -5.08 17.68
CA VAL A 437 11.23 -5.02 19.07
C VAL A 437 12.74 -5.21 19.11
N ASP A 438 13.24 -6.22 18.40
CA ASP A 438 14.67 -6.54 18.42
C ASP A 438 15.51 -5.44 17.74
N ILE A 439 15.02 -4.86 16.63
CA ILE A 439 15.65 -3.71 15.99
C ILE A 439 15.66 -2.52 16.96
N CYS A 440 14.56 -2.24 17.64
CA CYS A 440 14.50 -1.18 18.64
C CYS A 440 15.47 -1.40 19.80
N VAL A 441 15.61 -2.65 20.28
CA VAL A 441 16.59 -3.00 21.32
C VAL A 441 18.01 -2.77 20.83
N MET A 442 18.35 -3.20 19.62
CA MET A 442 19.65 -2.95 18.99
C MET A 442 19.94 -1.44 18.88
N LEU A 443 18.98 -0.65 18.37
CA LEU A 443 19.15 0.80 18.27
C LEU A 443 19.38 1.46 19.62
N LYS A 444 18.66 1.02 20.65
CA LYS A 444 18.85 1.51 22.02
C LYS A 444 20.25 1.20 22.54
N GLN A 445 20.73 -0.02 22.34
CA GLN A 445 22.08 -0.45 22.77
C GLN A 445 23.19 0.30 22.04
N GLN A 446 22.97 0.67 20.78
CA GLN A 446 23.93 1.40 19.94
C GLN A 446 23.81 2.93 20.05
N ASN A 447 23.04 3.47 20.98
CA ASN A 447 22.77 4.91 21.10
C ASN A 447 22.19 5.53 19.82
N LYS A 448 21.30 4.79 19.15
CA LYS A 448 20.63 5.19 17.89
C LYS A 448 19.12 5.36 18.03
N ALA A 449 18.57 5.12 19.24
CA ALA A 449 17.17 5.39 19.57
C ALA A 449 17.06 6.56 20.54
N PHE A 450 16.12 7.48 20.27
CA PHE A 450 15.73 8.54 21.18
C PHE A 450 14.51 8.13 22.03
N ARG A 451 13.51 7.46 21.40
CA ARG A 451 12.31 6.96 22.10
C ARG A 451 11.83 5.67 21.45
N ILE A 452 11.38 4.74 22.27
CA ILE A 452 10.73 3.50 21.82
C ILE A 452 9.43 3.39 22.62
N GLU A 453 8.30 3.21 21.93
CA GLU A 453 6.99 3.14 22.54
C GLU A 453 6.05 2.21 21.77
N LYS A 454 4.94 1.82 22.40
CA LYS A 454 3.86 1.11 21.74
C LYS A 454 2.87 2.13 21.19
N HIS A 455 2.54 2.01 19.91
CA HIS A 455 1.58 2.85 19.22
C HIS A 455 0.50 1.99 18.59
N THR A 456 -0.75 2.42 18.70
CA THR A 456 -1.87 1.76 18.03
C THR A 456 -2.19 2.52 16.75
N HIS A 457 -2.14 1.83 15.63
CA HIS A 457 -2.46 2.39 14.33
C HIS A 457 -3.29 1.42 13.50
N ASN A 458 -3.98 1.96 12.50
CA ASN A 458 -4.81 1.19 11.59
C ASN A 458 -3.92 0.59 10.50
N TYR A 459 -3.92 -0.74 10.38
CA TYR A 459 -3.03 -1.48 9.48
C TYR A 459 -3.82 -2.45 8.61
N PRO A 460 -3.50 -2.61 7.30
CA PRO A 460 -4.17 -3.57 6.43
C PRO A 460 -3.73 -5.01 6.74
N HIS A 461 -4.72 -5.93 6.74
CA HIS A 461 -4.56 -7.35 7.01
C HIS A 461 -5.02 -8.21 5.85
#